data_d6d54438d65210b87ebf0513081ae9ae
#
_entry.id   d6d54438d65210b87ebf0513081ae9ae
#
_cell.length_a   1.000
_cell.length_b   1.000
_cell.length_c   1.000
_cell.angle_alpha   90.00
_cell.angle_beta   90.00
_cell.angle_gamma   90.00
#
_symmetry.space_group_name_H-M   'P 1'
#
loop_
_entity.id
_entity.type
_entity.pdbx_description
1 polymer ?
#
loop_
_entity_poly.entity_id
_entity_poly.type
_entity_poly.pdbx_seq_one_letter_code
_entity_poly.pdbx_strand_id
1 'polypeptide(L)'
;MKKTIRLLLVCVLGALFITGCSKETVYVPVTANTIEVTESGELIGYMVEPFDKEYYDINELAAMVETEIAEYNKNNQNLVQEAGRVPIVVDKVIMAEDGSKKAVVALKFYNATVYENYMGRKLFYGTVEEAVAAGYEVDKKLAKVNGGDLLTGDLLQKNEGNKILILEGVVSVRLPQSVQFLSANAKLDNNGFVDCTIDEELKYIIYK
;
A
#
# COMPACT_ATOMS: atom_id res chain seq x y z
N MET A 1 -58.79 -23.87 -7.27
CA MET A 1 -58.22 -22.55 -7.03
C MET A 1 -57.60 -22.37 -5.62
N LYS A 2 -57.26 -23.40 -4.84
CA LYS A 2 -56.68 -23.28 -3.48
C LYS A 2 -55.23 -23.80 -3.35
N LYS A 3 -54.62 -24.30 -4.42
CA LYS A 3 -53.23 -24.84 -4.38
C LYS A 3 -52.14 -23.90 -4.93
N THR A 4 -52.53 -22.89 -5.70
CA THR A 4 -51.58 -21.92 -6.30
C THR A 4 -51.20 -20.77 -5.40
N ILE A 5 -51.97 -20.48 -4.34
CA ILE A 5 -51.71 -19.38 -3.42
C ILE A 5 -50.66 -19.75 -2.37
N ARG A 6 -50.45 -21.05 -2.05
CA ARG A 6 -49.45 -21.49 -1.07
C ARG A 6 -48.02 -21.52 -1.60
N LEU A 7 -47.83 -21.55 -2.92
CA LEU A 7 -46.49 -21.55 -3.52
C LEU A 7 -45.90 -20.14 -3.67
N LEU A 8 -46.74 -19.12 -3.73
CA LEU A 8 -46.31 -17.72 -3.86
C LEU A 8 -45.89 -17.11 -2.51
N LEU A 9 -46.33 -17.66 -1.39
CA LEU A 9 -46.00 -17.13 -0.06
C LEU A 9 -44.63 -17.61 0.45
N VAL A 10 -44.08 -18.68 -0.11
CA VAL A 10 -42.74 -19.22 0.28
C VAL A 10 -41.58 -18.49 -0.44
N CYS A 11 -41.87 -17.91 -1.63
CA CYS A 11 -40.82 -17.15 -2.35
C CYS A 11 -40.59 -15.73 -1.84
N VAL A 12 -41.48 -15.16 -1.03
CA VAL A 12 -41.35 -13.80 -0.50
C VAL A 12 -40.58 -13.75 0.83
N LEU A 13 -40.44 -14.86 1.54
CA LEU A 13 -39.68 -14.91 2.81
C LEU A 13 -38.19 -15.24 2.65
N GLY A 14 -37.73 -15.55 1.44
CA GLY A 14 -36.32 -15.88 1.17
C GLY A 14 -35.42 -14.71 0.76
N ALA A 15 -35.96 -13.48 0.59
CA ALA A 15 -35.26 -12.34 0.01
C ALA A 15 -34.82 -11.26 1.04
N LEU A 16 -34.82 -11.55 2.33
CA LEU A 16 -34.59 -10.54 3.37
C LEU A 16 -33.42 -10.82 4.29
N PHE A 17 -32.29 -11.35 3.81
CA PHE A 17 -31.04 -11.35 4.59
C PHE A 17 -29.80 -11.30 3.70
N ILE A 18 -29.64 -10.23 2.90
CA ILE A 18 -28.31 -9.83 2.43
C ILE A 18 -28.17 -8.32 2.66
N THR A 19 -28.27 -7.89 3.91
CA THR A 19 -27.62 -6.64 4.31
C THR A 19 -26.18 -7.00 4.69
N GLY A 20 -25.35 -7.22 3.71
CA GLY A 20 -23.92 -7.14 3.88
C GLY A 20 -23.62 -5.71 4.31
N CYS A 21 -23.28 -5.49 5.58
CA CYS A 21 -22.58 -4.28 6.02
C CYS A 21 -21.25 -4.24 5.26
N SER A 22 -21.23 -3.67 4.08
CA SER A 22 -20.00 -3.08 3.55
C SER A 22 -19.66 -1.93 4.52
N LYS A 23 -18.65 -2.12 5.36
CA LYS A 23 -18.00 -0.98 6.00
C LYS A 23 -17.53 -0.11 4.83
N GLU A 24 -18.17 1.03 4.62
CA GLU A 24 -17.59 2.09 3.79
C GLU A 24 -16.22 2.39 4.42
N THR A 25 -15.17 1.94 3.77
CA THR A 25 -13.81 2.37 4.08
C THR A 25 -13.76 3.83 3.71
N VAL A 26 -13.79 4.71 4.72
CA VAL A 26 -13.60 6.14 4.51
C VAL A 26 -12.22 6.30 3.88
N TYR A 27 -12.20 6.71 2.60
CA TYR A 27 -10.95 6.99 1.91
C TYR A 27 -10.29 8.22 2.56
N VAL A 28 -9.12 8.02 3.16
CA VAL A 28 -8.30 9.11 3.71
C VAL A 28 -7.36 9.59 2.60
N PRO A 29 -7.44 10.86 2.17
CA PRO A 29 -6.56 11.40 1.15
C PRO A 29 -5.08 11.31 1.56
N VAL A 30 -4.23 11.06 0.57
CA VAL A 30 -2.78 11.10 0.75
C VAL A 30 -2.31 12.54 0.74
N THR A 31 -1.67 12.99 1.82
CA THR A 31 -1.21 14.39 2.01
C THR A 31 0.32 14.53 2.03
N ALA A 32 1.05 13.41 2.02
CA ALA A 32 2.50 13.31 2.01
C ALA A 32 2.95 12.12 1.16
N ASN A 33 4.24 12.02 0.86
CA ASN A 33 4.81 10.87 0.16
C ASN A 33 4.42 9.58 0.87
N THR A 34 3.78 8.67 0.15
CA THR A 34 3.16 7.48 0.73
C THR A 34 3.43 6.25 -0.14
N ILE A 35 3.67 5.13 0.51
CA ILE A 35 3.62 3.81 -0.12
C ILE A 35 2.34 3.13 0.33
N GLU A 36 1.58 2.62 -0.61
CA GLU A 36 0.37 1.83 -0.36
C GLU A 36 0.56 0.41 -0.88
N VAL A 37 0.23 -0.56 -0.03
CA VAL A 37 -0.02 -1.93 -0.46
C VAL A 37 -1.52 -2.12 -0.43
N THR A 38 -2.12 -2.46 -1.59
CA THR A 38 -3.56 -2.67 -1.69
C THR A 38 -3.98 -4.05 -1.19
N GLU A 39 -5.29 -4.30 -1.05
CA GLU A 39 -5.84 -5.63 -0.73
C GLU A 39 -5.47 -6.69 -1.77
N SER A 40 -5.33 -6.30 -3.04
CA SER A 40 -4.85 -7.17 -4.12
C SER A 40 -3.33 -7.41 -4.11
N GLY A 41 -2.59 -6.72 -3.23
CA GLY A 41 -1.13 -6.81 -3.15
C GLY A 41 -0.41 -5.90 -4.16
N GLU A 42 -1.12 -4.99 -4.82
CA GLU A 42 -0.48 -3.98 -5.68
C GLU A 42 0.31 -2.99 -4.84
N LEU A 43 1.46 -2.56 -5.35
CA LEU A 43 2.33 -1.56 -4.73
C LEU A 43 2.13 -0.22 -5.43
N ILE A 44 1.67 0.80 -4.70
CA ILE A 44 1.47 2.15 -5.23
C ILE A 44 2.35 3.12 -4.46
N GLY A 45 3.16 3.88 -5.17
CA GLY A 45 3.90 5.02 -4.63
C GLY A 45 3.19 6.33 -4.95
N TYR A 46 2.95 7.14 -3.94
CA TYR A 46 2.42 8.50 -4.07
C TYR A 46 3.54 9.50 -3.80
N MET A 47 3.82 10.34 -4.77
CA MET A 47 4.69 11.51 -4.63
C MET A 47 3.80 12.74 -4.50
N VAL A 48 4.01 13.52 -3.43
CA VAL A 48 3.19 14.69 -3.09
C VAL A 48 4.11 15.88 -2.95
N GLU A 49 4.04 16.79 -3.90
CA GLU A 49 4.94 17.93 -3.99
C GLU A 49 4.19 19.26 -4.05
N PRO A 50 4.78 20.35 -3.52
CA PRO A 50 4.21 21.69 -3.67
C PRO A 50 3.99 22.03 -5.15
N PHE A 51 2.79 22.56 -5.47
CA PHE A 51 2.39 22.92 -6.83
C PHE A 51 1.66 24.29 -6.80
N ASP A 52 2.33 25.28 -6.23
CA ASP A 52 1.76 26.58 -5.84
C ASP A 52 2.14 27.76 -6.76
N LYS A 53 2.92 27.50 -7.82
CA LYS A 53 3.33 28.55 -8.74
C LYS A 53 2.29 28.77 -9.84
N GLU A 54 2.06 30.03 -10.22
CA GLU A 54 1.05 30.40 -11.22
C GLU A 54 1.34 29.82 -12.63
N TYR A 55 2.60 29.51 -12.91
CA TYR A 55 3.03 28.95 -14.20
C TYR A 55 3.07 27.40 -14.20
N TYR A 56 2.66 26.73 -13.13
CA TYR A 56 2.54 25.29 -13.09
C TYR A 56 1.22 24.83 -13.72
N ASP A 57 1.30 23.89 -14.66
CA ASP A 57 0.15 23.25 -15.30
C ASP A 57 0.15 21.74 -14.99
N ILE A 58 -0.92 21.27 -14.41
CA ILE A 58 -1.07 19.85 -14.01
C ILE A 58 -1.10 18.93 -15.24
N ASN A 59 -1.59 19.41 -16.39
CA ASN A 59 -1.60 18.61 -17.62
C ASN A 59 -0.19 18.49 -18.23
N GLU A 60 0.62 19.55 -18.11
CA GLU A 60 2.03 19.48 -18.50
C GLU A 60 2.80 18.50 -17.62
N LEU A 61 2.58 18.55 -16.29
CA LEU A 61 3.15 17.57 -15.37
C LEU A 61 2.73 16.14 -15.72
N ALA A 62 1.45 15.91 -16.01
CA ALA A 62 0.95 14.59 -16.40
C ALA A 62 1.65 14.08 -17.67
N ALA A 63 1.76 14.91 -18.70
CA ALA A 63 2.45 14.56 -19.96
C ALA A 63 3.94 14.25 -19.76
N MET A 64 4.62 15.00 -18.86
CA MET A 64 6.02 14.73 -18.50
C MET A 64 6.16 13.39 -17.80
N VAL A 65 5.32 13.11 -16.79
CA VAL A 65 5.33 11.83 -16.04
C VAL A 65 5.05 10.66 -16.98
N GLU A 66 4.04 10.76 -17.84
CA GLU A 66 3.71 9.70 -18.81
C GLU A 66 4.89 9.42 -19.76
N THR A 67 5.57 10.47 -20.22
CA THR A 67 6.73 10.34 -21.10
C THR A 67 7.89 9.66 -20.40
N GLU A 68 8.21 10.09 -19.17
CA GLU A 68 9.29 9.50 -18.37
C GLU A 68 9.02 8.02 -18.08
N ILE A 69 7.78 7.68 -17.66
CA ILE A 69 7.42 6.31 -17.34
C ILE A 69 7.41 5.42 -18.60
N ALA A 70 6.99 5.94 -19.75
CA ALA A 70 7.06 5.21 -21.02
C ALA A 70 8.50 4.88 -21.40
N GLU A 71 9.43 5.83 -21.24
CA GLU A 71 10.86 5.61 -21.48
C GLU A 71 11.47 4.63 -20.48
N TYR A 72 11.17 4.77 -19.19
CA TYR A 72 11.59 3.84 -18.15
C TYR A 72 11.12 2.41 -18.47
N ASN A 73 9.84 2.23 -18.76
CA ASN A 73 9.26 0.92 -19.08
C ASN A 73 9.93 0.27 -20.29
N LYS A 74 10.21 1.05 -21.35
CA LYS A 74 10.92 0.56 -22.54
C LYS A 74 12.30 0.00 -22.19
N ASN A 75 13.02 0.67 -21.30
CA ASN A 75 14.40 0.34 -20.96
C ASN A 75 14.51 -0.77 -19.88
N ASN A 76 13.42 -1.03 -19.12
CA ASN A 76 13.42 -1.92 -17.95
C ASN A 76 12.41 -3.08 -18.06
N GLN A 77 11.97 -3.45 -19.27
CA GLN A 77 11.01 -4.53 -19.49
C GLN A 77 11.50 -5.89 -18.96
N ASN A 78 12.81 -6.07 -18.83
CA ASN A 78 13.44 -7.26 -18.25
C ASN A 78 13.15 -7.44 -16.75
N LEU A 79 12.68 -6.42 -16.04
CA LEU A 79 12.27 -6.49 -14.64
C LEU A 79 10.88 -7.11 -14.46
N VAL A 80 10.15 -7.37 -15.55
CA VAL A 80 8.80 -7.94 -15.57
C VAL A 80 8.84 -9.34 -16.18
N GLN A 81 8.35 -10.32 -15.44
CA GLN A 81 8.36 -11.72 -15.88
C GLN A 81 7.08 -12.12 -16.62
N GLU A 82 6.01 -11.36 -16.46
CA GLU A 82 4.69 -11.65 -17.01
C GLU A 82 4.48 -10.92 -18.34
N ALA A 83 4.17 -11.68 -19.40
CA ALA A 83 3.95 -11.13 -20.73
C ALA A 83 2.76 -10.15 -20.75
N GLY A 84 2.94 -8.99 -21.38
CA GLY A 84 1.92 -7.96 -21.51
C GLY A 84 1.81 -7.02 -20.30
N ARG A 85 2.60 -7.23 -19.25
CA ARG A 85 2.74 -6.27 -18.14
C ARG A 85 3.86 -5.28 -18.44
N VAL A 86 3.78 -4.12 -17.81
CA VAL A 86 4.82 -3.09 -17.82
C VAL A 86 5.37 -2.87 -16.41
N PRO A 87 6.62 -2.42 -16.26
CA PRO A 87 7.22 -2.17 -14.95
C PRO A 87 6.42 -1.19 -14.10
N ILE A 88 5.99 -0.06 -14.67
CA ILE A 88 5.27 0.99 -13.95
C ILE A 88 4.05 1.43 -14.76
N VAL A 89 2.94 1.66 -14.07
CA VAL A 89 1.73 2.27 -14.63
C VAL A 89 1.50 3.61 -13.93
N VAL A 90 1.30 4.68 -14.69
CA VAL A 90 0.81 5.95 -14.14
C VAL A 90 -0.64 5.76 -13.76
N ASP A 91 -0.95 5.78 -12.45
CA ASP A 91 -2.31 5.62 -11.94
C ASP A 91 -3.08 6.94 -12.03
N LYS A 92 -2.45 8.02 -11.55
CA LYS A 92 -3.01 9.38 -11.62
C LYS A 92 -1.95 10.46 -11.46
N VAL A 93 -2.21 11.62 -12.05
CA VAL A 93 -1.51 12.88 -11.80
C VAL A 93 -2.58 13.95 -11.61
N ILE A 94 -2.77 14.44 -10.39
CA ILE A 94 -3.86 15.34 -10.02
C ILE A 94 -3.41 16.41 -9.03
N MET A 95 -4.18 17.49 -8.93
CA MET A 95 -4.09 18.37 -7.76
C MET A 95 -4.67 17.70 -6.52
N ALA A 96 -4.06 17.94 -5.36
CA ALA A 96 -4.56 17.44 -4.09
C ALA A 96 -5.98 17.97 -3.80
N GLU A 97 -6.87 17.09 -3.38
CA GLU A 97 -8.29 17.40 -3.16
C GLU A 97 -8.53 18.23 -1.88
N ASP A 98 -7.53 18.35 -1.01
CA ASP A 98 -7.59 19.09 0.26
C ASP A 98 -7.37 20.61 0.11
N GLY A 99 -7.19 21.09 -1.12
CA GLY A 99 -6.92 22.50 -1.42
C GLY A 99 -5.51 22.98 -1.05
N SER A 100 -4.59 22.08 -0.72
CA SER A 100 -3.23 22.41 -0.25
C SER A 100 -2.28 22.92 -1.32
N LYS A 101 -2.74 23.13 -2.57
CA LYS A 101 -1.89 23.49 -3.72
C LYS A 101 -0.69 22.56 -3.88
N LYS A 102 -0.92 21.26 -3.80
CA LYS A 102 0.05 20.20 -4.05
C LYS A 102 -0.37 19.39 -5.27
N ALA A 103 0.59 18.87 -6.01
CA ALA A 103 0.36 17.82 -6.99
C ALA A 103 0.56 16.44 -6.35
N VAL A 104 -0.24 15.48 -6.76
CA VAL A 104 -0.14 14.08 -6.37
C VAL A 104 0.10 13.27 -7.62
N VAL A 105 1.24 12.59 -7.69
CA VAL A 105 1.57 11.60 -8.71
C VAL A 105 1.50 10.23 -8.08
N ALA A 106 0.64 9.35 -8.58
CA ALA A 106 0.53 7.97 -8.14
C ALA A 106 1.03 7.02 -9.23
N LEU A 107 2.00 6.18 -8.89
CA LEU A 107 2.59 5.18 -9.75
C LEU A 107 2.36 3.79 -9.18
N LYS A 108 1.83 2.86 -9.99
CA LYS A 108 1.73 1.43 -9.65
C LYS A 108 2.98 0.72 -10.13
N PHE A 109 3.65 0.05 -9.22
CA PHE A 109 4.85 -0.74 -9.50
C PHE A 109 4.48 -2.21 -9.65
N TYR A 110 5.06 -2.88 -10.65
CA TYR A 110 4.84 -4.31 -10.86
C TYR A 110 5.26 -5.17 -9.66
N ASN A 111 6.39 -4.81 -9.01
CA ASN A 111 6.90 -5.48 -7.81
C ASN A 111 7.89 -4.57 -7.06
N ALA A 112 8.40 -5.06 -5.93
CA ALA A 112 9.40 -4.36 -5.10
C ALA A 112 10.70 -4.05 -5.85
N THR A 113 11.16 -4.96 -6.71
CA THR A 113 12.39 -4.75 -7.50
C THR A 113 12.26 -3.58 -8.48
N VAL A 114 11.08 -3.43 -9.12
CA VAL A 114 10.81 -2.28 -9.99
C VAL A 114 10.79 -0.99 -9.18
N TYR A 115 10.16 -1.02 -7.99
CA TYR A 115 10.17 0.13 -7.08
C TYR A 115 11.59 0.54 -6.69
N GLU A 116 12.41 -0.43 -6.23
CA GLU A 116 13.81 -0.18 -5.86
C GLU A 116 14.63 0.40 -7.02
N ASN A 117 14.46 -0.15 -8.21
CA ASN A 117 15.18 0.31 -9.40
C ASN A 117 14.81 1.75 -9.79
N TYR A 118 13.52 2.09 -9.73
CA TYR A 118 13.04 3.42 -10.11
C TYR A 118 13.28 4.47 -9.03
N MET A 119 12.95 4.14 -7.76
CA MET A 119 13.04 5.08 -6.64
C MET A 119 14.43 5.17 -6.01
N GLY A 120 15.33 4.22 -6.30
CA GLY A 120 16.67 4.15 -5.70
C GLY A 120 16.66 3.88 -4.19
N ARG A 121 15.60 3.28 -3.67
CA ARG A 121 15.39 3.01 -2.23
C ARG A 121 15.00 1.55 -2.03
N LYS A 122 15.48 0.93 -0.95
CA LYS A 122 15.16 -0.47 -0.65
C LYS A 122 13.69 -0.65 -0.29
N LEU A 123 13.11 -1.72 -0.80
CA LEU A 123 11.78 -2.17 -0.45
C LEU A 123 11.69 -3.69 -0.57
N PHE A 124 11.27 -4.34 0.50
CA PHE A 124 10.90 -5.74 0.49
C PHE A 124 9.43 -5.89 0.87
N TYR A 125 8.73 -6.74 0.15
CA TYR A 125 7.34 -7.08 0.40
C TYR A 125 7.14 -8.58 0.22
N GLY A 126 6.68 -9.26 1.28
CA GLY A 126 6.52 -10.72 1.29
C GLY A 126 5.94 -11.20 2.62
N THR A 127 6.27 -12.45 3.00
CA THR A 127 6.00 -12.98 4.33
C THR A 127 7.18 -12.75 5.27
N VAL A 128 6.93 -12.88 6.57
CA VAL A 128 8.01 -12.83 7.58
C VAL A 128 9.04 -13.92 7.33
N GLU A 129 8.60 -15.14 6.98
CA GLU A 129 9.50 -16.25 6.63
C GLU A 129 10.40 -15.90 5.43
N GLU A 130 9.81 -15.34 4.37
CA GLU A 130 10.56 -14.90 3.19
C GLU A 130 11.57 -13.79 3.52
N ALA A 131 11.21 -12.85 4.42
CA ALA A 131 12.12 -11.80 4.86
C ALA A 131 13.32 -12.37 5.63
N VAL A 132 13.08 -13.32 6.54
CA VAL A 132 14.15 -14.02 7.27
C VAL A 132 15.05 -14.78 6.31
N ALA A 133 14.47 -15.50 5.34
CA ALA A 133 15.22 -16.22 4.31
C ALA A 133 16.06 -15.30 3.42
N ALA A 134 15.58 -14.06 3.19
CA ALA A 134 16.30 -13.00 2.47
C ALA A 134 17.39 -12.31 3.32
N GLY A 135 17.55 -12.70 4.60
CA GLY A 135 18.61 -12.21 5.48
C GLY A 135 18.24 -10.94 6.27
N TYR A 136 16.96 -10.55 6.31
CA TYR A 136 16.52 -9.43 7.16
C TYR A 136 16.46 -9.84 8.63
N GLU A 137 16.96 -8.96 9.53
CA GLU A 137 16.97 -9.19 10.99
C GLU A 137 15.60 -8.84 11.60
N VAL A 138 14.59 -9.70 11.39
CA VAL A 138 13.21 -9.45 11.80
C VAL A 138 13.02 -9.57 13.32
N ASP A 139 13.83 -10.36 14.00
CA ASP A 139 13.69 -10.71 15.43
C ASP A 139 14.26 -9.67 16.42
N LYS A 140 15.06 -8.71 15.94
CA LYS A 140 15.86 -7.86 16.86
C LYS A 140 15.26 -6.49 17.16
N LYS A 141 14.25 -6.04 16.45
CA LYS A 141 13.85 -4.61 16.51
C LYS A 141 12.34 -4.36 16.48
N LEU A 142 11.49 -5.38 16.49
CA LEU A 142 10.06 -5.20 16.32
C LEU A 142 9.30 -5.31 17.64
N ALA A 143 8.45 -4.34 17.92
CA ALA A 143 7.54 -4.34 19.05
C ALA A 143 6.08 -4.39 18.60
N LYS A 144 5.23 -4.99 19.42
CA LYS A 144 3.78 -5.02 19.21
C LYS A 144 3.20 -3.59 19.25
N VAL A 145 2.31 -3.25 18.30
CA VAL A 145 1.78 -1.88 18.12
C VAL A 145 1.11 -1.31 19.37
N ASN A 146 0.42 -2.13 20.14
CA ASN A 146 -0.29 -1.68 21.35
C ASN A 146 0.54 -1.77 22.64
N GLY A 147 1.87 -1.80 22.51
CA GLY A 147 2.81 -1.99 23.61
C GLY A 147 2.93 -3.46 24.01
N GLY A 148 4.07 -3.83 24.52
CA GLY A 148 4.32 -5.17 25.05
C GLY A 148 5.49 -5.87 24.38
N ASP A 149 5.27 -7.13 24.01
CA ASP A 149 6.33 -8.08 23.69
C ASP A 149 7.11 -7.71 22.42
N LEU A 150 8.41 -7.89 22.47
CA LEU A 150 9.26 -7.91 21.27
C LEU A 150 8.99 -9.17 20.47
N LEU A 151 9.11 -9.07 19.16
CA LEU A 151 8.99 -10.19 18.24
C LEU A 151 10.25 -11.06 18.30
N THR A 152 10.23 -12.09 19.13
CA THR A 152 11.37 -13.01 19.33
C THR A 152 10.89 -14.45 19.49
N GLY A 153 11.74 -15.43 19.19
CA GLY A 153 11.52 -16.85 19.47
C GLY A 153 10.16 -17.35 18.99
N ASP A 154 9.37 -17.91 19.91
CA ASP A 154 8.05 -18.50 19.60
C ASP A 154 7.05 -17.51 19.00
N LEU A 155 7.18 -16.22 19.32
CA LEU A 155 6.32 -15.18 18.79
C LEU A 155 6.64 -14.91 17.33
N LEU A 156 7.92 -14.92 16.95
CA LEU A 156 8.36 -14.85 15.55
C LEU A 156 7.79 -16.02 14.75
N GLN A 157 7.96 -17.25 15.23
CA GLN A 157 7.49 -18.46 14.58
C GLN A 157 5.96 -18.42 14.33
N LYS A 158 5.18 -17.96 15.30
CA LYS A 158 3.71 -17.82 15.16
C LYS A 158 3.29 -16.78 14.12
N ASN A 159 4.20 -15.88 13.70
CA ASN A 159 3.94 -14.81 12.76
C ASN A 159 4.64 -14.99 11.39
N GLU A 160 5.32 -16.12 11.15
CA GLU A 160 6.04 -16.39 9.91
C GLU A 160 5.19 -16.22 8.64
N GLY A 161 3.92 -16.62 8.70
CA GLY A 161 2.98 -16.48 7.58
C GLY A 161 2.36 -15.09 7.42
N ASN A 162 2.58 -14.16 8.37
CA ASN A 162 2.08 -12.79 8.24
C ASN A 162 2.84 -12.03 7.15
N LYS A 163 2.18 -11.00 6.60
CA LYS A 163 2.84 -10.12 5.63
C LYS A 163 3.79 -9.15 6.34
N ILE A 164 4.90 -8.84 5.66
CA ILE A 164 5.86 -7.84 6.10
C ILE A 164 6.18 -6.90 4.95
N LEU A 165 6.23 -5.62 5.25
CA LEU A 165 6.81 -4.58 4.42
C LEU A 165 8.08 -4.08 5.12
N ILE A 166 9.19 -4.09 4.41
CA ILE A 166 10.46 -3.51 4.87
C ILE A 166 10.83 -2.44 3.86
N LEU A 167 11.09 -1.22 4.33
CA LEU A 167 11.38 -0.10 3.43
C LEU A 167 12.40 0.86 4.02
N GLU A 168 13.10 1.55 3.12
CA GLU A 168 14.04 2.64 3.39
C GLU A 168 13.40 3.96 2.96
N GLY A 169 13.63 5.02 3.74
CA GLY A 169 13.24 6.38 3.37
C GLY A 169 12.20 7.01 4.29
N VAL A 170 11.96 8.29 4.04
CA VAL A 170 11.03 9.16 4.79
C VAL A 170 9.69 9.20 4.08
N VAL A 171 8.79 8.30 4.43
CA VAL A 171 7.46 8.15 3.79
C VAL A 171 6.40 7.76 4.81
N SER A 172 5.14 7.94 4.44
CA SER A 172 4.01 7.29 5.11
C SER A 172 3.69 5.95 4.44
N VAL A 173 3.10 5.02 5.17
CA VAL A 173 2.70 3.72 4.61
C VAL A 173 1.23 3.47 4.90
N ARG A 174 0.49 3.09 3.87
CA ARG A 174 -0.89 2.59 3.96
C ARG A 174 -0.92 1.10 3.69
N LEU A 175 -1.58 0.34 4.55
CA LEU A 175 -1.69 -1.11 4.45
C LEU A 175 -3.16 -1.53 4.44
N PRO A 176 -3.51 -2.64 3.78
CA PRO A 176 -4.90 -3.10 3.66
C PRO A 176 -5.42 -3.74 4.95
N GLN A 177 -4.55 -4.06 5.88
CA GLN A 177 -4.87 -4.85 7.07
C GLN A 177 -4.17 -4.28 8.32
N SER A 178 -4.57 -4.79 9.49
CA SER A 178 -4.10 -4.30 10.77
C SER A 178 -2.61 -4.53 10.99
N VAL A 179 -1.89 -3.49 11.33
CA VAL A 179 -0.49 -3.56 11.74
C VAL A 179 -0.37 -4.28 13.09
N GLN A 180 0.55 -5.22 13.17
CA GLN A 180 0.78 -6.05 14.36
C GLN A 180 2.06 -5.65 15.08
N PHE A 181 3.16 -5.48 14.32
CA PHE A 181 4.47 -5.13 14.87
C PHE A 181 5.11 -4.04 14.02
N LEU A 182 5.88 -3.19 14.68
CA LEU A 182 6.62 -2.09 14.08
C LEU A 182 8.05 -2.02 14.62
N SER A 183 8.98 -1.58 13.79
CA SER A 183 10.28 -1.12 14.26
C SER A 183 10.17 0.19 15.04
N ALA A 184 11.15 0.47 15.91
CA ALA A 184 11.11 1.63 16.81
C ALA A 184 11.09 2.99 16.09
N ASN A 185 11.54 3.02 14.85
CA ASN A 185 11.56 4.21 13.97
C ASN A 185 10.33 4.34 13.06
N ALA A 186 9.26 3.62 13.39
CA ALA A 186 7.95 3.72 12.73
C ALA A 186 6.83 3.85 13.76
N LYS A 187 5.76 4.57 13.42
CA LYS A 187 4.63 4.82 14.33
C LYS A 187 3.31 4.73 13.58
N LEU A 188 2.36 3.99 14.14
CA LEU A 188 0.99 3.95 13.65
C LEU A 188 0.25 5.23 14.08
N ASP A 189 -0.36 5.94 13.13
CA ASP A 189 -1.19 7.11 13.38
C ASP A 189 -2.67 6.73 13.63
N ASN A 190 -3.50 7.73 13.96
CA ASN A 190 -4.92 7.53 14.24
C ASN A 190 -5.76 7.24 12.99
N ASN A 191 -5.21 7.46 11.80
CA ASN A 191 -5.86 7.22 10.50
C ASN A 191 -5.49 5.85 9.92
N GLY A 192 -4.64 5.07 10.62
CA GLY A 192 -4.18 3.76 10.17
C GLY A 192 -2.98 3.80 9.22
N PHE A 193 -2.34 4.97 9.04
CA PHE A 193 -1.07 5.05 8.34
C PHE A 193 0.09 4.76 9.28
N VAL A 194 1.15 4.15 8.75
CA VAL A 194 2.42 4.04 9.46
C VAL A 194 3.30 5.22 9.04
N ASP A 195 3.61 6.06 10.00
CA ASP A 195 4.56 7.16 9.84
C ASP A 195 6.00 6.62 9.94
N CYS A 196 6.73 6.68 8.83
CA CYS A 196 8.11 6.28 8.68
C CYS A 196 9.05 7.49 8.44
N THR A 197 8.65 8.68 8.90
CA THR A 197 9.35 9.94 8.57
C THR A 197 10.48 10.29 9.55
N ILE A 198 10.74 9.45 10.56
CA ILE A 198 11.73 9.75 11.64
C ILE A 198 13.17 9.79 11.11
N ASP A 199 13.53 8.85 10.22
CA ASP A 199 14.88 8.73 9.65
C ASP A 199 14.87 8.02 8.29
N GLU A 200 16.03 7.87 7.66
CA GLU A 200 16.20 7.16 6.38
C GLU A 200 16.51 5.66 6.55
N GLU A 201 16.64 5.15 7.79
CA GLU A 201 16.95 3.74 8.04
C GLU A 201 15.79 2.80 7.63
N LEU A 202 16.07 1.49 7.59
CA LEU A 202 15.06 0.47 7.31
C LEU A 202 13.98 0.45 8.39
N LYS A 203 12.74 0.46 7.97
CA LYS A 203 11.55 0.26 8.78
C LYS A 203 10.95 -1.10 8.46
N TYR A 204 10.48 -1.77 9.49
CA TYR A 204 9.87 -3.09 9.42
C TYR A 204 8.43 -2.98 9.92
N ILE A 205 7.47 -3.44 9.11
CA ILE A 205 6.04 -3.35 9.39
C ILE A 205 5.43 -4.71 9.13
N ILE A 206 4.98 -5.41 10.19
CA ILE A 206 4.25 -6.69 10.06
C ILE A 206 2.78 -6.41 10.23
N TYR A 207 1.97 -6.97 9.34
CA TYR A 207 0.52 -6.77 9.30
C TYR A 207 -0.22 -8.07 8.90
N LYS A 208 -1.54 -8.09 9.20
CA LYS A 208 -2.37 -9.28 9.02
C LYS A 208 -3.77 -8.86 8.63
#